data_5e5d7a27301103c5934b19eb459b0afd
#
_entry.id   5e5d7a27301103c5934b19eb459b0afd
#
_cell.length_a   1.000
_cell.length_b   1.000
_cell.length_c   1.000
_cell.angle_alpha   90.00
_cell.angle_beta   90.00
_cell.angle_gamma   90.00
#
_symmetry.space_group_name_H-M   'P 1'
#
loop_
_entity.id
_entity.type
_entity.pdbx_description
1 polymer ?
#
loop_
_entity_poly.entity_id
_entity_poly.type
_entity_poly.pdbx_seq_one_letter_code
_entity_poly.pdbx_strand_id
1 'polypeptide(L)'
;FASIHLISDETKEEIKNDAPVKREVELAEVTDETKEAVSTFLKDTLKAMGMEVEIALDIDEDGSLSINMSGPNMGILIGKRGQTLDSLQYLANRVANKHQSGYVRVKLDTENYRARREETLKHLAKNIAHKVKRNRRPVALEPMNPYERRIIHSALQNDPYVTTHSEGEEPYRKVVVTLKK
;
A
#
# COMPACT_ATOMS: atom_id res chain seq x y z
N PHE A 1 -43.22 -23.73 46.16
CA PHE A 1 -42.20 -24.78 45.91
C PHE A 1 -41.57 -24.48 44.55
N ALA A 2 -40.43 -23.86 44.62
CA ALA A 2 -39.66 -23.44 43.43
C ALA A 2 -38.55 -24.47 43.17
N SER A 3 -38.55 -25.04 42.00
CA SER A 3 -37.41 -25.79 41.48
C SER A 3 -36.60 -24.89 40.58
N ILE A 4 -35.42 -24.53 41.03
CA ILE A 4 -34.40 -23.86 40.24
C ILE A 4 -33.71 -24.94 39.41
N HIS A 5 -33.88 -24.86 38.10
CA HIS A 5 -33.07 -25.66 37.17
C HIS A 5 -31.79 -24.92 36.87
N LEU A 6 -30.70 -25.52 37.27
CA LEU A 6 -29.34 -25.19 36.85
C LEU A 6 -29.22 -25.44 35.34
N ILE A 7 -28.99 -24.38 34.59
CA ILE A 7 -28.55 -24.49 33.21
C ILE A 7 -27.04 -24.44 33.22
N SER A 8 -26.45 -25.55 32.81
CA SER A 8 -25.04 -25.81 32.71
C SER A 8 -24.33 -24.89 31.71
N ASP A 9 -23.18 -24.40 32.15
CA ASP A 9 -22.11 -23.87 31.30
C ASP A 9 -21.68 -24.88 30.20
N GLU A 10 -22.07 -24.63 28.96
CA GLU A 10 -21.40 -25.16 27.81
C GLU A 10 -21.83 -24.37 26.56
N THR A 11 -21.10 -23.31 26.24
CA THR A 11 -20.80 -22.88 24.88
C THR A 11 -19.78 -21.73 24.92
N LYS A 12 -18.55 -22.07 25.23
CA LYS A 12 -17.41 -21.30 24.76
C LYS A 12 -17.17 -21.72 23.31
N GLU A 13 -17.87 -21.12 22.39
CA GLU A 13 -17.51 -21.20 20.99
C GLU A 13 -16.13 -20.58 20.77
N GLU A 14 -15.23 -21.43 20.33
CA GLU A 14 -13.89 -21.08 19.85
C GLU A 14 -14.03 -20.02 18.75
N ILE A 15 -13.62 -18.80 19.04
CA ILE A 15 -13.35 -17.80 18.04
C ILE A 15 -12.12 -18.32 17.29
N LYS A 16 -12.36 -19.05 16.22
CA LYS A 16 -11.32 -19.39 15.23
C LYS A 16 -10.78 -18.08 14.69
N ASN A 17 -9.52 -17.82 15.01
CA ASN A 17 -8.71 -16.80 14.34
C ASN A 17 -8.63 -17.17 12.86
N ASP A 18 -9.55 -16.68 12.06
CA ASP A 18 -9.39 -16.61 10.61
C ASP A 18 -8.33 -15.55 10.30
N ALA A 19 -7.08 -15.95 10.41
CA ALA A 19 -6.00 -15.25 9.74
C ALA A 19 -6.36 -15.22 8.25
N PRO A 20 -6.31 -14.05 7.57
CA PRO A 20 -6.62 -14.00 6.16
C PRO A 20 -5.68 -14.94 5.43
N VAL A 21 -6.22 -16.05 4.93
CA VAL A 21 -5.54 -16.95 4.02
C VAL A 21 -5.11 -16.09 2.84
N LYS A 22 -3.80 -15.84 2.72
CA LYS A 22 -3.22 -15.32 1.49
C LYS A 22 -3.54 -16.35 0.40
N ARG A 23 -4.64 -16.13 -0.29
CA ARG A 23 -4.84 -16.81 -1.57
C ARG A 23 -3.74 -16.27 -2.47
N GLU A 24 -2.73 -17.07 -2.72
CA GLU A 24 -1.79 -16.83 -3.80
C GLU A 24 -2.62 -16.85 -5.07
N VAL A 25 -2.92 -15.67 -5.59
CA VAL A 25 -3.60 -15.54 -6.87
C VAL A 25 -2.53 -15.91 -7.89
N GLU A 26 -2.70 -17.06 -8.52
CA GLU A 26 -1.87 -17.48 -9.63
C GLU A 26 -1.97 -16.41 -10.72
N LEU A 27 -0.83 -15.79 -11.05
CA LEU A 27 -0.78 -14.76 -12.09
C LEU A 27 -0.83 -15.46 -13.45
N ALA A 28 -1.65 -14.91 -14.35
CA ALA A 28 -1.66 -15.34 -15.72
C ALA A 28 -0.43 -14.79 -16.46
N GLU A 29 0.04 -15.52 -17.46
CA GLU A 29 1.10 -15.04 -18.36
C GLU A 29 0.63 -13.79 -19.10
N VAL A 30 1.46 -12.75 -19.10
CA VAL A 30 1.14 -11.46 -19.73
C VAL A 30 1.27 -11.57 -21.24
N THR A 31 0.14 -11.41 -21.95
CA THR A 31 0.14 -11.45 -23.42
C THR A 31 0.66 -10.14 -24.03
N ASP A 32 1.14 -10.20 -25.28
CA ASP A 32 1.60 -9.00 -25.98
C ASP A 32 0.44 -8.02 -26.23
N GLU A 33 -0.78 -8.52 -26.47
CA GLU A 33 -1.98 -7.70 -26.58
C GLU A 33 -2.24 -6.90 -25.28
N THR A 34 -2.07 -7.53 -24.13
CA THR A 34 -2.18 -6.86 -22.83
C THR A 34 -1.12 -5.77 -22.64
N LYS A 35 0.13 -6.04 -23.03
CA LYS A 35 1.20 -5.04 -22.96
C LYS A 35 0.89 -3.84 -23.85
N GLU A 36 0.44 -4.09 -25.08
CA GLU A 36 0.10 -3.05 -26.04
C GLU A 36 -1.10 -2.20 -25.55
N ALA A 37 -2.16 -2.83 -25.04
CA ALA A 37 -3.32 -2.15 -24.50
C ALA A 37 -2.94 -1.23 -23.32
N VAL A 38 -2.13 -1.71 -22.39
CA VAL A 38 -1.67 -0.92 -21.24
C VAL A 38 -0.74 0.21 -21.67
N SER A 39 0.19 -0.07 -22.60
CA SER A 39 1.10 0.95 -23.14
C SER A 39 0.34 2.07 -23.84
N THR A 40 -0.63 1.73 -24.69
CA THR A 40 -1.48 2.69 -25.39
C THR A 40 -2.28 3.53 -24.41
N PHE A 41 -2.93 2.89 -23.45
CA PHE A 41 -3.68 3.59 -22.40
C PHE A 41 -2.82 4.62 -21.66
N LEU A 42 -1.61 4.22 -21.23
CA LEU A 42 -0.70 5.13 -20.51
C LEU A 42 -0.23 6.26 -21.42
N LYS A 43 0.19 5.96 -22.64
CA LYS A 43 0.65 6.99 -23.61
C LYS A 43 -0.44 8.03 -23.87
N ASP A 44 -1.65 7.60 -24.13
CA ASP A 44 -2.79 8.49 -24.42
C ASP A 44 -3.15 9.33 -23.20
N THR A 45 -3.16 8.72 -22.01
CA THR A 45 -3.43 9.43 -20.77
C THR A 45 -2.37 10.49 -20.48
N LEU A 46 -1.09 10.14 -20.58
CA LEU A 46 0.02 11.05 -20.31
C LEU A 46 0.09 12.19 -21.35
N LYS A 47 -0.17 11.87 -22.63
CA LYS A 47 -0.30 12.86 -23.68
C LYS A 47 -1.45 13.84 -23.43
N ALA A 48 -2.60 13.34 -22.98
CA ALA A 48 -3.75 14.18 -22.60
C ALA A 48 -3.43 15.07 -21.39
N MET A 49 -2.55 14.64 -20.50
CA MET A 49 -2.02 15.46 -19.40
C MET A 49 -0.93 16.45 -19.83
N GLY A 50 -0.57 16.49 -21.12
CA GLY A 50 0.50 17.34 -21.65
C GLY A 50 1.90 16.91 -21.23
N MET A 51 2.11 15.64 -20.98
CA MET A 51 3.38 15.09 -20.50
C MET A 51 4.05 14.23 -21.57
N GLU A 52 5.35 14.47 -21.79
CA GLU A 52 6.21 13.64 -22.61
C GLU A 52 6.93 12.64 -21.70
N VAL A 53 6.62 11.36 -21.83
CA VAL A 53 7.10 10.30 -20.94
C VAL A 53 7.54 9.10 -21.77
N GLU A 54 8.70 8.59 -21.47
CA GLU A 54 9.17 7.29 -21.95
C GLU A 54 8.60 6.19 -21.04
N ILE A 55 8.11 5.11 -21.66
CA ILE A 55 7.49 3.99 -20.94
C ILE A 55 8.26 2.73 -21.30
N ALA A 56 8.90 2.14 -20.32
CA ALA A 56 9.53 0.83 -20.41
C ALA A 56 8.64 -0.22 -19.75
N LEU A 57 8.37 -1.32 -20.47
CA LEU A 57 7.60 -2.46 -19.96
C LEU A 57 8.52 -3.67 -19.84
N ASP A 58 8.44 -4.37 -18.74
CA ASP A 58 9.17 -5.59 -18.47
C ASP A 58 8.28 -6.57 -17.71
N ILE A 59 8.67 -7.83 -17.62
CA ILE A 59 8.01 -8.84 -16.82
C ILE A 59 8.93 -9.20 -15.68
N ASP A 60 8.48 -8.97 -14.46
CA ASP A 60 9.23 -9.30 -13.25
C ASP A 60 9.34 -10.82 -13.05
N GLU A 61 10.26 -11.25 -12.21
CA GLU A 61 10.47 -12.67 -11.84
C GLU A 61 9.21 -13.31 -11.26
N ASP A 62 8.31 -12.52 -10.65
CA ASP A 62 7.03 -12.98 -10.11
C ASP A 62 5.90 -13.04 -11.16
N GLY A 63 6.21 -12.79 -12.45
CA GLY A 63 5.25 -12.79 -13.56
C GLY A 63 4.39 -11.52 -13.65
N SER A 64 4.63 -10.49 -12.84
CA SER A 64 3.89 -9.23 -12.93
C SER A 64 4.43 -8.33 -14.04
N LEU A 65 3.53 -7.56 -14.68
CA LEU A 65 3.89 -6.53 -15.66
C LEU A 65 4.46 -5.31 -14.93
N SER A 66 5.76 -5.11 -15.04
CA SER A 66 6.49 -3.97 -14.49
C SER A 66 6.57 -2.86 -15.52
N ILE A 67 6.17 -1.67 -15.12
CA ILE A 67 6.14 -0.48 -15.99
C ILE A 67 6.92 0.62 -15.30
N ASN A 68 8.01 1.04 -15.94
CA ASN A 68 8.79 2.15 -15.46
C ASN A 68 8.62 3.35 -16.39
N MET A 69 8.33 4.50 -15.81
CA MET A 69 8.14 5.74 -16.55
C MET A 69 9.28 6.72 -16.26
N SER A 70 9.78 7.37 -17.30
CA SER A 70 10.85 8.37 -17.20
C SER A 70 10.58 9.55 -18.11
N GLY A 71 11.04 10.73 -17.70
CA GLY A 71 10.84 11.95 -18.46
C GLY A 71 10.92 13.22 -17.59
N PRO A 72 10.67 14.38 -18.19
CA PRO A 72 10.62 15.62 -17.44
C PRO A 72 9.40 15.69 -16.51
N ASN A 73 9.55 16.36 -15.36
CA ASN A 73 8.45 16.66 -14.43
C ASN A 73 7.74 15.43 -13.83
N MET A 74 8.44 14.31 -13.61
CA MET A 74 7.87 13.10 -13.03
C MET A 74 7.19 13.33 -11.67
N GLY A 75 7.53 14.40 -10.95
CA GLY A 75 6.86 14.80 -9.72
C GLY A 75 5.34 14.99 -9.87
N ILE A 76 4.86 15.39 -11.06
CA ILE A 76 3.42 15.51 -11.35
C ILE A 76 2.77 14.12 -11.38
N LEU A 77 3.43 13.13 -11.99
CA LEU A 77 2.95 11.75 -12.04
C LEU A 77 2.99 11.06 -10.68
N ILE A 78 3.96 11.39 -9.86
CA ILE A 78 4.00 10.92 -8.48
C ILE A 78 2.82 11.51 -7.71
N GLY A 79 2.62 12.82 -7.83
CA GLY A 79 1.60 13.56 -7.11
C GLY A 79 1.90 13.62 -5.61
N LYS A 80 0.90 14.02 -4.83
CA LYS A 80 1.05 14.11 -3.37
C LYS A 80 1.25 12.71 -2.78
N ARG A 81 2.48 12.41 -2.34
CA ARG A 81 2.83 11.13 -1.70
C ARG A 81 2.56 9.89 -2.55
N GLY A 82 2.68 9.98 -3.86
CA GLY A 82 2.45 8.86 -4.75
C GLY A 82 0.99 8.58 -5.10
N GLN A 83 0.05 9.43 -4.71
CA GLN A 83 -1.40 9.20 -4.96
C GLN A 83 -1.74 9.15 -6.45
N THR A 84 -1.14 10.01 -7.27
CA THR A 84 -1.36 9.99 -8.72
C THR A 84 -0.80 8.71 -9.32
N LEU A 85 0.40 8.32 -8.91
CA LEU A 85 1.05 7.09 -9.34
C LEU A 85 0.23 5.84 -8.97
N ASP A 86 -0.32 5.80 -7.75
CA ASP A 86 -1.18 4.70 -7.29
C ASP A 86 -2.50 4.63 -8.09
N SER A 87 -3.07 5.79 -8.42
CA SER A 87 -4.29 5.87 -9.25
C SER A 87 -4.04 5.39 -10.68
N LEU A 88 -2.92 5.81 -11.29
CA LEU A 88 -2.52 5.34 -12.62
C LEU A 88 -2.24 3.84 -12.63
N GLN A 89 -1.56 3.30 -11.60
CA GLN A 89 -1.34 1.87 -11.46
C GLN A 89 -2.66 1.11 -11.36
N TYR A 90 -3.60 1.60 -10.57
CA TYR A 90 -4.93 0.98 -10.45
C TYR A 90 -5.64 0.93 -11.80
N LEU A 91 -5.65 2.03 -12.57
CA LEU A 91 -6.27 2.08 -13.89
C LEU A 91 -5.55 1.16 -14.89
N ALA A 92 -4.22 1.19 -14.94
CA ALA A 92 -3.43 0.31 -15.78
C ALA A 92 -3.70 -1.18 -15.46
N ASN A 93 -3.81 -1.52 -14.18
CA ASN A 93 -4.18 -2.88 -13.75
C ASN A 93 -5.59 -3.27 -14.22
N ARG A 94 -6.55 -2.34 -14.22
CA ARG A 94 -7.91 -2.58 -14.76
C ARG A 94 -7.90 -2.77 -16.26
N VAL A 95 -7.10 -2.01 -17.01
CA VAL A 95 -6.93 -2.15 -18.45
C VAL A 95 -6.33 -3.52 -18.79
N ALA A 96 -5.23 -3.90 -18.12
CA ALA A 96 -4.59 -5.20 -18.31
C ALA A 96 -5.58 -6.35 -18.14
N ASN A 97 -6.37 -6.31 -17.07
CA ASN A 97 -7.32 -7.38 -16.74
C ASN A 97 -8.63 -7.34 -17.54
N LYS A 98 -8.84 -6.34 -18.39
CA LYS A 98 -9.96 -6.30 -19.34
C LYS A 98 -9.66 -7.06 -20.63
N HIS A 99 -8.40 -7.09 -21.03
CA HIS A 99 -7.96 -7.64 -22.32
C HIS A 99 -7.42 -9.07 -22.22
N GLN A 100 -7.50 -9.70 -21.06
CA GLN A 100 -6.92 -11.03 -20.86
C GLN A 100 -7.80 -11.89 -19.94
N SER A 101 -7.84 -13.20 -20.20
CA SER A 101 -8.38 -14.19 -19.28
C SER A 101 -7.33 -14.54 -18.22
N GLY A 102 -7.72 -14.51 -16.96
CA GLY A 102 -6.82 -14.68 -15.82
C GLY A 102 -6.27 -13.35 -15.29
N TYR A 103 -5.71 -13.37 -14.07
CA TYR A 103 -5.31 -12.15 -13.40
C TYR A 103 -3.86 -11.77 -13.72
N VAL A 104 -3.67 -10.56 -14.21
CA VAL A 104 -2.36 -9.91 -14.40
C VAL A 104 -2.19 -8.84 -13.35
N ARG A 105 -1.04 -8.85 -12.68
CA ARG A 105 -0.63 -7.78 -11.76
C ARG A 105 0.22 -6.77 -12.49
N VAL A 106 -0.17 -5.50 -12.42
CA VAL A 106 0.62 -4.38 -12.95
C VAL A 106 1.32 -3.65 -11.82
N LYS A 107 2.61 -3.43 -11.96
CA LYS A 107 3.43 -2.56 -11.11
C LYS A 107 3.85 -1.35 -11.92
N LEU A 108 3.59 -0.17 -11.39
CA LEU A 108 3.94 1.10 -12.02
C LEU A 108 4.86 1.89 -11.10
N ASP A 109 6.01 2.32 -11.62
CA ASP A 109 6.94 3.17 -10.88
C ASP A 109 7.57 4.24 -11.78
N THR A 110 8.18 5.23 -11.18
CA THR A 110 8.93 6.27 -11.86
C THR A 110 10.14 6.66 -11.01
N GLU A 111 11.32 6.68 -11.63
CA GLU A 111 12.56 7.09 -10.97
C GLU A 111 12.82 6.40 -9.63
N ASN A 112 12.38 5.15 -9.47
CA ASN A 112 12.48 4.39 -8.22
C ASN A 112 11.83 5.12 -7.01
N TYR A 113 10.72 5.81 -7.27
CA TYR A 113 10.01 6.59 -6.26
C TYR A 113 9.59 5.75 -5.05
N ARG A 114 9.05 4.54 -5.29
CA ARG A 114 8.51 3.70 -4.21
C ARG A 114 9.57 3.35 -3.18
N ALA A 115 10.77 2.96 -3.61
CA ALA A 115 11.87 2.65 -2.69
C ALA A 115 12.37 3.89 -1.95
N ARG A 116 12.53 5.03 -2.64
CA ARG A 116 12.91 6.30 -2.01
C ARG A 116 11.86 6.78 -0.98
N ARG A 117 10.59 6.59 -1.29
CA ARG A 117 9.49 6.93 -0.39
C ARG A 117 9.49 6.07 0.87
N GLU A 118 9.72 4.76 0.72
CA GLU A 118 9.84 3.84 1.84
C GLU A 118 10.95 4.24 2.79
N GLU A 119 12.14 4.56 2.27
CA GLU A 119 13.26 5.04 3.09
C GLU A 119 12.94 6.36 3.79
N THR A 120 12.27 7.29 3.10
CA THR A 120 11.81 8.54 3.71
C THR A 120 10.87 8.28 4.89
N LEU A 121 9.94 7.33 4.75
CA LEU A 121 9.01 6.96 5.82
C LEU A 121 9.71 6.29 7.00
N LYS A 122 10.71 5.44 6.76
CA LYS A 122 11.53 4.83 7.81
C LYS A 122 12.31 5.90 8.60
N HIS A 123 12.89 6.88 7.90
CA HIS A 123 13.56 8.01 8.54
C HIS A 123 12.59 8.89 9.34
N LEU A 124 11.41 9.18 8.78
CA LEU A 124 10.35 9.91 9.47
C LEU A 124 9.95 9.21 10.76
N ALA A 125 9.74 7.90 10.72
CA ALA A 125 9.38 7.09 11.88
C ALA A 125 10.41 7.24 13.02
N LYS A 126 11.70 7.08 12.71
CA LYS A 126 12.80 7.25 13.67
C LYS A 126 12.82 8.66 14.28
N ASN A 127 12.69 9.69 13.45
CA ASN A 127 12.69 11.09 13.92
C ASN A 127 11.51 11.38 14.85
N ILE A 128 10.32 10.86 14.52
CA ILE A 128 9.13 11.00 15.36
C ILE A 128 9.28 10.23 16.67
N ALA A 129 9.84 9.02 16.65
CA ALA A 129 10.13 8.27 17.86
C ALA A 129 11.07 9.06 18.80
N HIS A 130 12.12 9.65 18.27
CA HIS A 130 13.00 10.53 19.07
C HIS A 130 12.27 11.74 19.65
N LYS A 131 11.39 12.37 18.88
CA LYS A 131 10.57 13.50 19.34
C LYS A 131 9.63 13.10 20.47
N VAL A 132 8.97 11.94 20.35
CA VAL A 132 8.06 11.40 21.37
C VAL A 132 8.83 11.07 22.66
N LYS A 133 10.00 10.44 22.55
CA LYS A 133 10.86 10.12 23.69
C LYS A 133 11.29 11.38 24.45
N ARG A 134 11.69 12.43 23.73
CA ARG A 134 12.16 13.69 24.31
C ARG A 134 11.03 14.49 24.96
N ASN A 135 9.91 14.64 24.25
CA ASN A 135 8.84 15.54 24.66
C ASN A 135 7.79 14.85 25.55
N ARG A 136 7.85 13.53 25.67
CA ARG A 136 6.88 12.71 26.45
C ARG A 136 5.42 12.90 26.04
N ARG A 137 5.18 13.33 24.80
CA ARG A 137 3.83 13.58 24.24
C ARG A 137 3.62 12.74 22.98
N PRO A 138 2.41 12.19 22.78
CA PRO A 138 2.05 11.54 21.55
C PRO A 138 2.21 12.46 20.33
N VAL A 139 2.58 11.91 19.21
CA VAL A 139 2.65 12.62 17.92
C VAL A 139 1.84 11.87 16.89
N ALA A 140 0.83 12.54 16.33
CA ALA A 140 0.08 12.06 15.18
C ALA A 140 0.80 12.47 13.89
N LEU A 141 0.94 11.52 12.98
CA LEU A 141 1.42 11.77 11.63
C LEU A 141 0.27 12.24 10.73
N GLU A 142 0.61 12.70 9.54
CA GLU A 142 -0.42 13.01 8.56
C GLU A 142 -1.09 11.73 8.01
N PRO A 143 -2.32 11.83 7.48
CA PRO A 143 -2.98 10.72 6.83
C PRO A 143 -2.13 10.11 5.72
N MET A 144 -2.12 8.79 5.63
CA MET A 144 -1.36 8.03 4.62
C MET A 144 -2.06 6.71 4.31
N ASN A 145 -1.74 6.13 3.17
CA ASN A 145 -2.34 4.89 2.71
C ASN A 145 -1.97 3.68 3.62
N PRO A 146 -2.68 2.55 3.56
CA PRO A 146 -2.42 1.40 4.42
C PRO A 146 -1.01 0.82 4.31
N TYR A 147 -0.40 0.87 3.12
CA TYR A 147 0.96 0.39 2.90
C TYR A 147 1.98 1.27 3.63
N GLU A 148 1.87 2.59 3.49
CA GLU A 148 2.74 3.55 4.17
C GLU A 148 2.63 3.44 5.70
N ARG A 149 1.40 3.27 6.23
CA ARG A 149 1.20 3.06 7.68
C ARG A 149 1.90 1.80 8.16
N ARG A 150 1.87 0.72 7.37
CA ARG A 150 2.59 -0.52 7.69
C ARG A 150 4.10 -0.32 7.76
N ILE A 151 4.69 0.49 6.87
CA ILE A 151 6.12 0.83 6.92
C ILE A 151 6.47 1.50 8.25
N ILE A 152 5.67 2.49 8.69
CA ILE A 152 5.89 3.19 9.97
C ILE A 152 5.77 2.21 11.15
N HIS A 153 4.73 1.38 11.18
CA HIS A 153 4.55 0.37 12.22
C HIS A 153 5.73 -0.60 12.29
N SER A 154 6.16 -1.13 11.16
CA SER A 154 7.29 -2.06 11.07
C SER A 154 8.61 -1.42 11.51
N ALA A 155 8.85 -0.16 11.11
CA ALA A 155 10.07 0.57 11.47
C ALA A 155 10.20 0.81 12.98
N LEU A 156 9.09 0.86 13.72
CA LEU A 156 9.05 1.12 15.16
C LEU A 156 8.65 -0.09 16.01
N GLN A 157 8.37 -1.23 15.39
CA GLN A 157 7.89 -2.43 16.08
C GLN A 157 8.79 -2.88 17.22
N ASN A 158 10.11 -2.83 16.99
CA ASN A 158 11.13 -3.28 17.93
C ASN A 158 11.70 -2.13 18.80
N ASP A 159 11.14 -0.93 18.72
CA ASP A 159 11.59 0.17 19.58
C ASP A 159 11.13 -0.08 21.03
N PRO A 160 12.07 -0.02 22.01
CA PRO A 160 11.73 -0.35 23.40
C PRO A 160 10.89 0.71 24.11
N TYR A 161 10.85 1.95 23.61
CA TYR A 161 10.27 3.08 24.32
C TYR A 161 8.99 3.62 23.70
N VAL A 162 8.72 3.33 22.44
CA VAL A 162 7.53 3.83 21.76
C VAL A 162 6.68 2.68 21.21
N THR A 163 5.40 2.96 21.06
CA THR A 163 4.44 2.09 20.37
C THR A 163 3.66 2.91 19.35
N THR A 164 3.04 2.23 18.38
CA THR A 164 2.31 2.86 17.31
C THR A 164 0.94 2.23 17.14
N HIS A 165 -0.06 3.06 16.85
CA HIS A 165 -1.39 2.61 16.45
C HIS A 165 -1.92 3.50 15.33
N SER A 166 -2.96 3.05 14.63
CA SER A 166 -3.61 3.83 13.58
C SER A 166 -4.97 4.34 14.04
N GLU A 167 -5.24 5.63 13.81
CA GLU A 167 -6.50 6.31 14.17
C GLU A 167 -7.19 6.86 12.92
N GLY A 168 -8.52 7.00 13.01
CA GLY A 168 -9.37 7.57 11.97
C GLY A 168 -9.81 6.56 10.92
N GLU A 169 -10.58 7.02 9.96
CA GLU A 169 -11.10 6.26 8.82
C GLU A 169 -10.44 6.70 7.52
N GLU A 170 -10.41 5.81 6.53
CA GLU A 170 -9.89 6.15 5.19
C GLU A 170 -10.77 7.25 4.55
N PRO A 171 -10.21 8.21 3.85
CA PRO A 171 -8.79 8.39 3.49
C PRO A 171 -7.96 9.19 4.52
N TYR A 172 -8.52 9.50 5.68
CA TYR A 172 -7.90 10.36 6.71
C TYR A 172 -7.18 9.59 7.80
N ARG A 173 -7.09 8.27 7.66
CA ARG A 173 -6.47 7.39 8.64
C ARG A 173 -4.96 7.65 8.73
N LYS A 174 -4.46 7.80 9.97
CA LYS A 174 -3.09 8.22 10.29
C LYS A 174 -2.46 7.31 11.35
N VAL A 175 -1.14 7.35 11.44
CA VAL A 175 -0.40 6.68 12.53
C VAL A 175 -0.16 7.67 13.66
N VAL A 176 -0.34 7.20 14.88
CA VAL A 176 0.02 7.90 16.11
C VAL A 176 1.14 7.14 16.80
N VAL A 177 2.18 7.86 17.18
CA VAL A 177 3.33 7.32 17.92
C VAL A 177 3.22 7.80 19.37
N THR A 178 3.25 6.87 20.33
CA THR A 178 3.11 7.14 21.76
C THR A 178 4.25 6.46 22.53
N LEU A 179 4.48 6.89 23.77
CA LEU A 179 5.36 6.16 24.69
C LEU A 179 4.74 4.80 25.06
N LYS A 180 5.56 3.78 25.19
CA LYS A 180 5.15 2.55 25.86
C LYS A 180 4.93 2.87 27.35
N LYS A 181 3.85 2.30 27.88
CA LYS A 181 3.56 2.35 29.33
C LYS A 181 4.43 1.35 30.07
#